data_9edf2412925c638edd859f408acbafdc
#
_entry.id   9edf2412925c638edd859f408acbafdc
#
_cell.length_a   1.000
_cell.length_b   1.000
_cell.length_c   1.000
_cell.angle_alpha   90.00
_cell.angle_beta   90.00
_cell.angle_gamma   90.00
#
_symmetry.space_group_name_H-M   'P 1'
#
loop_
_entity.id
_entity.type
_entity.pdbx_description
1 polymer ?
#
loop_
_entity_poly.entity_id
_entity_poly.type
_entity_poly.pdbx_seq_one_letter_code
_entity_poly.pdbx_strand_id
1 'polypeptide(L)'
;MERNPVVYILASPNRRALYIGITTDLSRRLEEHREGKVHHTARYNIKRLIYFEAYETAPDAIAREKQLKNWRREKKLILINRSNPDWRDLGGEIH
;
A
#
# COMPACT_ATOMS: atom_id res chain seq x y z
N MET A 1 -20.13 4.99 -11.55
CA MET A 1 -19.94 4.63 -10.14
C MET A 1 -18.61 5.19 -9.66
N GLU A 2 -18.65 6.03 -8.66
CA GLU A 2 -17.42 6.58 -8.09
C GLU A 2 -16.69 5.52 -7.30
N ARG A 3 -15.37 5.51 -7.45
CA ARG A 3 -14.51 4.62 -6.69
C ARG A 3 -13.88 5.38 -5.54
N ASN A 4 -13.91 4.79 -4.37
CA ASN A 4 -13.30 5.41 -3.21
C ASN A 4 -11.77 5.32 -3.32
N PRO A 5 -11.06 6.40 -2.97
CA PRO A 5 -9.60 6.34 -2.93
C PRO A 5 -9.09 5.45 -1.81
N VAL A 6 -8.01 4.75 -2.09
CA VAL A 6 -7.38 3.81 -1.16
C VAL A 6 -5.92 4.19 -0.97
N VAL A 7 -5.50 4.28 0.28
CA VAL A 7 -4.08 4.39 0.64
C VAL A 7 -3.58 2.98 0.93
N TYR A 8 -2.45 2.60 0.36
CA TYR A 8 -1.96 1.24 0.49
C TYR A 8 -0.46 1.21 0.78
N ILE A 9 -0.01 0.12 1.39
CA ILE A 9 1.41 -0.12 1.68
C ILE A 9 1.80 -1.45 1.07
N LEU A 10 2.85 -1.42 0.25
CA LEU A 10 3.48 -2.61 -0.30
C LEU A 10 4.80 -2.86 0.41
N ALA A 11 5.22 -4.12 0.46
CA ALA A 11 6.49 -4.50 1.05
C ALA A 11 7.26 -5.44 0.13
N SER A 12 8.60 -5.41 0.26
CA SER A 12 9.46 -6.42 -0.32
C SER A 12 9.36 -7.72 0.49
N PRO A 13 9.73 -8.89 -0.10
CA PRO A 13 9.64 -10.17 0.60
C PRO A 13 10.43 -10.21 1.92
N ASN A 14 11.55 -9.50 1.98
CA ASN A 14 12.38 -9.45 3.19
C ASN A 14 11.92 -8.39 4.20
N ARG A 15 10.79 -7.73 3.95
CA ARG A 15 10.19 -6.69 4.80
C ARG A 15 11.06 -5.45 4.99
N ARG A 16 12.14 -5.28 4.24
CA ARG A 16 13.05 -4.13 4.39
C ARG A 16 12.56 -2.89 3.69
N ALA A 17 11.96 -3.04 2.51
CA ALA A 17 11.48 -1.93 1.71
C ALA A 17 9.98 -1.83 1.78
N LEU A 18 9.48 -0.61 1.97
CA LEU A 18 8.06 -0.29 1.99
C LEU A 18 7.77 0.76 0.92
N TYR A 19 6.59 0.69 0.33
CA TYR A 19 6.10 1.70 -0.61
C TYR A 19 4.69 2.09 -0.20
N ILE A 20 4.42 3.39 -0.07
CA ILE A 20 3.11 3.92 0.27
C ILE A 20 2.57 4.62 -0.97
N GLY A 21 1.36 4.26 -1.37
CA GLY A 21 0.73 4.84 -2.54
C GLY A 21 -0.75 5.13 -2.30
N ILE A 22 -1.36 5.76 -3.31
CA ILE A 22 -2.78 6.09 -3.29
C ILE A 22 -3.35 5.78 -4.67
N THR A 23 -4.56 5.23 -4.71
CA THR A 23 -5.21 4.89 -5.97
C THR A 23 -6.72 4.84 -5.78
N THR A 24 -7.46 5.05 -6.87
CA THR A 24 -8.91 4.80 -6.92
C THR A 24 -9.23 3.42 -7.48
N ASP A 25 -8.21 2.66 -7.89
CA ASP A 25 -8.38 1.31 -8.42
C ASP A 25 -7.24 0.43 -7.91
N LEU A 26 -7.42 -0.11 -6.72
CA LEU A 26 -6.38 -0.89 -6.04
C LEU A 26 -6.02 -2.15 -6.82
N SER A 27 -7.01 -2.87 -7.33
CA SER A 27 -6.79 -4.09 -8.09
C SER A 27 -5.89 -3.86 -9.30
N ARG A 28 -6.21 -2.83 -10.09
CA ARG A 28 -5.42 -2.46 -11.27
C ARG A 28 -4.02 -2.01 -10.87
N ARG A 29 -3.92 -1.22 -9.81
CA ARG A 29 -2.62 -0.69 -9.36
C ARG A 29 -1.69 -1.80 -8.87
N LEU A 30 -2.24 -2.79 -8.16
CA LEU A 30 -1.47 -3.95 -7.72
C LEU A 30 -0.93 -4.74 -8.91
N GLU A 31 -1.75 -4.89 -9.94
CA GLU A 31 -1.32 -5.57 -11.14
C GLU A 31 -0.19 -4.85 -11.85
N GLU A 32 -0.26 -3.52 -11.91
CA GLU A 32 0.81 -2.70 -12.47
C GLU A 32 2.12 -2.88 -11.70
N HIS A 33 2.05 -2.95 -10.37
CA HIS A 33 3.23 -3.23 -9.55
C HIS A 33 3.78 -4.62 -9.80
N ARG A 34 2.92 -5.63 -9.91
CA ARG A 34 3.33 -7.01 -10.18
C ARG A 34 4.01 -7.16 -11.53
N GLU A 35 3.54 -6.42 -12.52
CA GLU A 35 4.09 -6.45 -13.87
C GLU A 35 5.36 -5.61 -14.03
N GLY A 36 5.77 -4.90 -12.97
CA GLY A 36 6.98 -4.09 -12.99
C GLY A 36 6.82 -2.76 -13.72
N LYS A 37 5.58 -2.28 -13.90
CA LYS A 37 5.33 -1.00 -14.57
C LYS A 37 5.66 0.21 -13.70
N VAL A 38 5.75 0.02 -12.39
CA VAL A 38 6.15 1.08 -11.46
C VAL A 38 7.61 0.88 -11.16
N HIS A 39 8.45 1.74 -11.71
CA HIS A 39 9.90 1.55 -11.71
C HIS A 39 10.52 1.35 -10.33
N HIS A 40 10.15 2.18 -9.36
CA HIS A 40 10.70 2.10 -8.01
C HIS A 40 10.39 0.75 -7.35
N THR A 41 9.13 0.32 -7.40
CA THR A 41 8.73 -0.93 -6.76
C THR A 41 9.26 -2.16 -7.49
N ALA A 42 9.40 -2.07 -8.82
CA ALA A 42 10.00 -3.15 -9.61
C ALA A 42 11.46 -3.36 -9.22
N ARG A 43 12.22 -2.27 -9.09
CA ARG A 43 13.64 -2.31 -8.78
C ARG A 43 13.94 -3.01 -7.45
N TYR A 44 13.08 -2.81 -6.45
CA TYR A 44 13.27 -3.36 -5.10
C TYR A 44 12.37 -4.54 -4.80
N ASN A 45 11.67 -5.06 -5.83
CA ASN A 45 10.76 -6.20 -5.70
C ASN A 45 9.68 -5.96 -4.63
N ILE A 46 9.11 -4.74 -4.59
CA ILE A 46 8.10 -4.34 -3.63
C ILE A 46 6.73 -4.61 -4.25
N LYS A 47 6.16 -5.80 -3.99
CA LYS A 47 4.95 -6.25 -4.68
C LYS A 47 3.88 -6.81 -3.75
N ARG A 48 4.20 -7.03 -2.49
CA ARG A 48 3.27 -7.64 -1.54
C ARG A 48 2.42 -6.57 -0.86
N LEU A 49 1.10 -6.65 -1.04
CA LEU A 49 0.18 -5.74 -0.36
C LEU A 49 0.01 -6.18 1.09
N ILE A 50 0.43 -5.35 2.04
CA ILE A 50 0.40 -5.70 3.47
C ILE A 50 -0.56 -4.84 4.29
N TYR A 51 -1.09 -3.75 3.71
CA TYR A 51 -1.99 -2.85 4.42
C TYR A 51 -2.72 -1.94 3.43
N PHE A 52 -3.98 -1.62 3.71
CA PHE A 52 -4.70 -0.59 2.95
C PHE A 52 -5.83 0.01 3.77
N GLU A 53 -6.20 1.24 3.43
CA GLU A 53 -7.29 2.01 4.03
C GLU A 53 -8.10 2.66 2.93
N ALA A 54 -9.42 2.55 2.99
CA ALA A 54 -10.30 3.23 2.03
C ALA A 54 -10.84 4.52 2.64
N TYR A 55 -11.00 5.55 1.81
CA TYR A 55 -11.52 6.85 2.20
C TYR A 55 -12.66 7.27 1.29
N GLU A 56 -13.57 8.09 1.80
CA GLU A 56 -14.70 8.58 1.01
C GLU A 56 -14.29 9.69 0.05
N THR A 57 -13.26 10.47 0.40
CA THR A 57 -12.83 11.62 -0.41
C THR A 57 -11.33 11.55 -0.72
N ALA A 58 -10.97 12.11 -1.87
CA ALA A 58 -9.57 12.18 -2.27
C ALA A 58 -8.74 13.06 -1.32
N PRO A 59 -9.21 14.24 -0.86
CA PRO A 59 -8.44 15.05 0.07
C PRO A 59 -8.07 14.31 1.36
N ASP A 60 -8.99 13.53 1.92
CA ASP A 60 -8.72 12.75 3.14
C ASP A 60 -7.67 11.67 2.88
N ALA A 61 -7.77 10.97 1.76
CA ALA A 61 -6.80 9.95 1.40
C ALA A 61 -5.41 10.54 1.17
N ILE A 62 -5.34 11.69 0.49
CA ILE A 62 -4.07 12.38 0.21
C ILE A 62 -3.41 12.81 1.52
N ALA A 63 -4.20 13.35 2.45
CA ALA A 63 -3.69 13.77 3.76
C ALA A 63 -3.10 12.56 4.51
N ARG A 64 -3.78 11.42 4.47
CA ARG A 64 -3.31 10.20 5.13
C ARG A 64 -2.04 9.66 4.49
N GLU A 65 -1.98 9.65 3.17
CA GLU A 65 -0.77 9.20 2.46
C GLU A 65 0.43 10.01 2.87
N LYS A 66 0.30 11.34 2.90
CA LYS A 66 1.38 12.24 3.33
C LYS A 66 1.78 11.98 4.78
N GLN A 67 0.79 11.78 5.65
CA GLN A 67 1.04 11.48 7.06
C GLN A 67 1.87 10.20 7.20
N LEU A 68 1.45 9.12 6.53
CA LEU A 68 2.15 7.84 6.60
C LEU A 68 3.58 7.93 6.04
N LYS A 69 3.77 8.68 4.96
CA LYS A 69 5.10 8.87 4.37
C LYS A 69 6.05 9.60 5.33
N ASN A 70 5.51 10.48 6.18
CA ASN A 70 6.31 11.24 7.14
C ASN A 70 6.56 10.50 8.45
N TRP A 71 5.87 9.41 8.70
CA TRP A 71 6.09 8.61 9.91
C TRP A 71 7.42 7.90 9.86
N ARG A 72 8.04 7.72 11.03
CA ARG A 72 9.21 6.87 11.18
C ARG A 72 8.80 5.42 10.94
N ARG A 73 9.79 4.61 10.56
CA ARG A 73 9.55 3.21 10.23
C ARG A 73 8.86 2.45 11.37
N GLU A 74 9.28 2.65 12.60
CA GLU A 74 8.69 1.94 13.75
C GLU A 74 7.18 2.16 13.84
N LYS A 75 6.74 3.38 13.57
CA LYS A 75 5.31 3.70 13.63
C LYS A 75 4.53 3.04 12.51
N LYS A 76 5.12 2.95 11.33
CA LYS A 76 4.52 2.22 10.20
C LYS A 76 4.40 0.74 10.53
N LEU A 77 5.42 0.15 11.14
CA LEU A 77 5.40 -1.26 11.53
C LEU A 77 4.32 -1.55 12.56
N ILE A 78 4.13 -0.67 13.53
CA ILE A 78 3.05 -0.83 14.52
C ILE A 78 1.70 -0.85 13.83
N LEU A 79 1.47 0.07 12.89
CA LEU A 79 0.22 0.13 12.13
C LEU A 79 -0.04 -1.17 11.36
N ILE A 80 0.97 -1.65 10.64
CA ILE A 80 0.88 -2.87 9.86
C ILE A 80 0.63 -4.08 10.75
N ASN A 81 1.43 -4.22 11.81
CA ASN A 81 1.36 -5.38 12.70
C ASN A 81 0.05 -5.48 13.47
N ARG A 82 -0.64 -4.36 13.70
CA ARG A 82 -1.93 -4.36 14.37
C ARG A 82 -2.99 -5.09 13.55
N SER A 83 -2.98 -4.94 12.23
CA SER A 83 -4.00 -5.53 11.35
C SER A 83 -3.50 -6.76 10.58
N ASN A 84 -2.20 -6.88 10.37
CA ASN A 84 -1.62 -7.95 9.56
C ASN A 84 -0.27 -8.40 10.15
N PRO A 85 -0.26 -9.01 11.35
CA PRO A 85 0.99 -9.34 12.04
C PRO A 85 1.89 -10.30 11.27
N ASP A 86 1.30 -11.13 10.41
CA ASP A 86 2.08 -12.10 9.62
C ASP A 86 2.57 -11.53 8.30
N TRP A 87 2.21 -10.29 7.98
CA TRP A 87 2.56 -9.63 6.71
C TRP A 87 2.16 -10.45 5.50
N ARG A 88 0.94 -11.02 5.57
CA ARG A 88 0.38 -11.78 4.44
C ARG A 88 0.12 -10.84 3.27
N ASP A 89 0.25 -11.37 2.07
CA ASP A 89 -0.13 -10.63 0.87
C ASP A 89 -1.66 -10.58 0.80
N LEU A 90 -2.21 -9.39 1.00
CA LEU A 90 -3.65 -9.14 0.98
C LEU A 90 -4.20 -8.99 -0.45
N GLY A 91 -3.32 -9.02 -1.46
CA GLY A 91 -3.73 -8.82 -2.85
C GLY A 91 -4.75 -9.82 -3.35
N GLY A 92 -4.72 -11.04 -2.82
CA GLY A 92 -5.70 -12.08 -3.16
C GLY A 92 -7.12 -11.80 -2.64
N GLU A 93 -7.27 -10.89 -1.69
CA GLU A 93 -8.56 -10.49 -1.13
C GLU A 93 -9.19 -9.32 -1.87
N ILE A 94 -8.48 -8.76 -2.84
CA ILE A 94 -8.92 -7.59 -3.60
C ILE A 94 -9.41 -8.06 -4.98
N HIS A 95 -10.65 -7.74 -5.32
CA HIS A 95 -11.26 -8.13 -6.60
C HIS A 95 -11.89 -6.96 -7.34
#